data_23a13da6f0349177ade086c0f8868d88
#
_entry.id   23a13da6f0349177ade086c0f8868d88
#
_cell.length_a   1.000
_cell.length_b   1.000
_cell.length_c   1.000
_cell.angle_alpha   90.00
_cell.angle_beta   90.00
_cell.angle_gamma   90.00
#
_symmetry.space_group_name_H-M   'P 1'
#
loop_
_entity.id
_entity.type
_entity.pdbx_description
1 polymer ?
#
loop_
_entity_poly.entity_id
_entity_poly.type
_entity_poly.pdbx_seq_one_letter_code
_entity_poly.pdbx_strand_id
1 'polypeptide(L)'
;MEEQTMENITIKINGVEVSAPAGSTILEAARLAHIDIPTLCYLKEINEIGACRMCIVEVKGARSLVASCVYPINPGMEVWTNTPKVIESRKKTLELLLSNHKKECLSCVRSGNCELQQLCKELGVEDENYYAGEMTPAMIDTSAAHMVRDNSKCILCRRCSAVCEKVQGIGVIGPNERGFKSYIGTAFNMDLADTSCVSCGQCIAVCPTGALHEKDNTDEVFAAIADPDKYVVVQTAPSVRAGLGEEFGYPMGTDVEGKMAAALRRLGFDKVFDTDFAADLTIMEEAHEFLDRVQNGGKLPLITSCSPGWIKYCEHYFPDMTENLSSCKSPQQMFGATLKTYFAEKMGIDPKKIVSVSVMPCTAKKFEIGRDDEDAAGVPDVDIAITTRELARMIKKVGIMFNELPDEPFDDPMGESTGAGVIFGATGGVMEAALRTAVETLTGEELKNVEFQEVRGTEGIKEATYNVAGMDINVAVASGLGNARKLLDKVKSGEANYHFIEIMGCPGGCVNGGGQPQVRGSVRNFTDVRAIRAKALYDNDAAKPIRKSHENPAIQKLYKEYFGEPGSHKAHEVLHTTYVKRVINK
;
A
#
# COMPACT_ATOMS: atom_id res chain seq x y z
N MET A 1 -9.54 28.07 12.87
CA MET A 1 -10.57 27.29 13.58
C MET A 1 -10.15 27.25 15.03
N GLU A 2 -10.96 27.79 15.93
CA GLU A 2 -10.70 27.71 17.36
C GLU A 2 -10.64 26.23 17.76
N GLU A 3 -9.54 25.80 18.39
CA GLU A 3 -9.47 24.53 19.12
C GLU A 3 -10.57 24.59 20.21
N GLN A 4 -11.70 23.95 19.92
CA GLN A 4 -12.64 23.64 21.00
C GLN A 4 -11.90 22.72 21.96
N THR A 5 -11.48 23.23 23.10
CA THR A 5 -11.00 22.43 24.23
C THR A 5 -12.11 21.48 24.62
N MET A 6 -12.08 20.25 24.09
CA MET A 6 -13.03 19.20 24.47
C MET A 6 -12.86 18.95 25.98
N GLU A 7 -13.95 19.06 26.71
CA GLU A 7 -14.00 18.80 28.16
C GLU A 7 -13.56 17.32 28.40
N ASN A 8 -12.61 17.11 29.29
CA ASN A 8 -12.16 15.76 29.62
C ASN A 8 -13.12 15.11 30.64
N ILE A 9 -13.44 13.85 30.41
CA ILE A 9 -14.25 13.02 31.30
C ILE A 9 -13.32 12.07 32.06
N THR A 10 -13.45 12.04 33.40
CA THR A 10 -12.70 11.11 34.24
C THR A 10 -13.55 9.89 34.56
N ILE A 11 -12.98 8.70 34.31
CA ILE A 11 -13.56 7.38 34.60
C ILE A 11 -12.55 6.53 35.38
N LYS A 12 -12.98 5.38 35.91
CA LYS A 12 -12.07 4.37 36.50
C LYS A 12 -12.05 3.12 35.65
N ILE A 13 -10.84 2.67 35.25
CA ILE A 13 -10.66 1.39 34.55
C ILE A 13 -9.75 0.49 35.39
N ASN A 14 -10.26 -0.66 35.82
CA ASN A 14 -9.58 -1.59 36.74
C ASN A 14 -9.07 -0.90 38.03
N GLY A 15 -9.81 0.10 38.51
CA GLY A 15 -9.45 0.90 39.69
C GLY A 15 -8.53 2.08 39.45
N VAL A 16 -7.97 2.24 38.25
CA VAL A 16 -7.10 3.38 37.85
C VAL A 16 -7.97 4.51 37.28
N GLU A 17 -7.73 5.74 37.74
CA GLU A 17 -8.39 6.93 37.18
C GLU A 17 -7.77 7.29 35.83
N VAL A 18 -8.64 7.52 34.84
CA VAL A 18 -8.28 7.85 33.46
C VAL A 18 -9.10 9.03 33.02
N SER A 19 -8.43 10.06 32.50
CA SER A 19 -9.04 11.23 31.89
C SER A 19 -8.93 11.14 30.37
N ALA A 20 -10.05 11.21 29.67
CA ALA A 20 -10.12 11.14 28.21
C ALA A 20 -11.09 12.19 27.66
N PRO A 21 -10.92 12.65 26.41
CA PRO A 21 -11.84 13.61 25.78
C PRO A 21 -13.30 13.14 25.80
N ALA A 22 -14.23 14.06 25.99
CA ALA A 22 -15.65 13.77 25.89
C ALA A 22 -15.99 13.18 24.51
N GLY A 23 -16.82 12.14 24.47
CA GLY A 23 -17.14 11.40 23.25
C GLY A 23 -16.22 10.23 22.95
N SER A 24 -15.09 10.09 23.66
CA SER A 24 -14.25 8.91 23.54
C SER A 24 -15.00 7.62 23.92
N THR A 25 -14.61 6.51 23.32
CA THR A 25 -15.09 5.17 23.71
C THR A 25 -14.31 4.64 24.92
N ILE A 26 -14.86 3.62 25.60
CA ILE A 26 -14.13 2.91 26.67
C ILE A 26 -12.82 2.31 26.12
N LEU A 27 -12.79 1.83 24.88
CA LEU A 27 -11.59 1.29 24.24
C LEU A 27 -10.48 2.34 24.12
N GLU A 28 -10.83 3.54 23.68
CA GLU A 28 -9.88 4.65 23.55
C GLU A 28 -9.37 5.12 24.92
N ALA A 29 -10.26 5.27 25.90
CA ALA A 29 -9.87 5.61 27.28
C ALA A 29 -8.95 4.53 27.89
N ALA A 30 -9.24 3.25 27.67
CA ALA A 30 -8.39 2.13 28.14
C ALA A 30 -6.98 2.21 27.54
N ARG A 31 -6.85 2.62 26.28
CA ARG A 31 -5.54 2.78 25.63
C ARG A 31 -4.70 3.88 26.28
N LEU A 32 -5.33 5.00 26.69
CA LEU A 32 -4.65 6.06 27.45
C LEU A 32 -4.16 5.58 28.84
N ALA A 33 -4.83 4.58 29.41
CA ALA A 33 -4.40 3.92 30.66
C ALA A 33 -3.40 2.77 30.42
N HIS A 34 -2.86 2.60 29.20
CA HIS A 34 -1.98 1.50 28.79
C HIS A 34 -2.62 0.10 28.97
N ILE A 35 -3.95 0.01 28.90
CA ILE A 35 -4.70 -1.24 28.95
C ILE A 35 -5.11 -1.61 27.53
N ASP A 36 -4.65 -2.78 27.07
CA ASP A 36 -5.03 -3.33 25.76
C ASP A 36 -6.29 -4.17 25.89
N ILE A 37 -7.36 -3.76 25.22
CA ILE A 37 -8.61 -4.51 25.11
C ILE A 37 -8.64 -5.17 23.73
N PRO A 38 -8.75 -6.53 23.64
CA PRO A 38 -8.67 -7.22 22.37
C PRO A 38 -9.81 -6.86 21.42
N THR A 39 -9.50 -6.74 20.13
CA THR A 39 -10.49 -6.44 19.06
C THR A 39 -10.18 -7.28 17.83
N LEU A 40 -11.22 -7.65 17.06
CA LEU A 40 -11.07 -8.30 15.75
C LEU A 40 -11.80 -7.55 14.62
N CYS A 41 -12.89 -6.82 14.92
CA CYS A 41 -13.62 -6.07 13.91
C CYS A 41 -13.28 -4.58 13.88
N TYR A 42 -12.81 -4.01 14.99
CA TYR A 42 -12.60 -2.57 15.14
C TYR A 42 -11.48 -2.05 14.22
N LEU A 43 -11.81 -1.02 13.47
CA LEU A 43 -10.88 -0.12 12.80
C LEU A 43 -11.33 1.30 13.09
N LYS A 44 -10.49 2.09 13.75
CA LYS A 44 -10.81 3.45 14.16
C LYS A 44 -11.30 4.28 12.96
N GLU A 45 -12.42 4.98 13.14
CA GLU A 45 -13.07 5.84 12.13
C GLU A 45 -13.59 5.10 10.87
N ILE A 46 -13.23 3.84 10.67
CA ILE A 46 -13.58 3.09 9.46
C ILE A 46 -14.64 2.04 9.76
N ASN A 47 -14.42 1.18 10.78
CA ASN A 47 -15.29 0.04 11.09
C ASN A 47 -15.54 -0.12 12.59
N GLU A 48 -16.41 0.71 13.15
CA GLU A 48 -16.78 0.76 14.56
C GLU A 48 -18.16 0.15 14.79
N ILE A 49 -18.26 -1.17 14.55
CA ILE A 49 -19.56 -1.86 14.49
C ILE A 49 -19.85 -2.78 15.69
N GLY A 50 -18.89 -2.99 16.59
CA GLY A 50 -19.05 -3.84 17.76
C GLY A 50 -19.43 -5.32 17.50
N ALA A 51 -19.19 -5.84 16.28
CA ALA A 51 -19.71 -7.13 15.82
C ALA A 51 -19.02 -8.35 16.43
N CYS A 52 -17.68 -8.33 16.57
CA CYS A 52 -16.93 -9.52 17.02
C CYS A 52 -17.05 -9.82 18.51
N ARG A 53 -17.49 -8.87 19.33
CA ARG A 53 -17.67 -8.98 20.79
C ARG A 53 -16.39 -9.34 21.58
N MET A 54 -15.21 -9.27 20.97
CA MET A 54 -13.95 -9.51 21.67
C MET A 54 -13.62 -8.40 22.68
N CYS A 55 -14.08 -7.18 22.41
CA CYS A 55 -13.81 -5.98 23.23
C CYS A 55 -14.80 -5.80 24.42
N ILE A 56 -15.54 -6.82 24.81
CA ILE A 56 -16.50 -6.72 25.90
C ILE A 56 -15.81 -6.45 27.24
N VAL A 57 -16.45 -5.60 28.05
CA VAL A 57 -16.02 -5.18 29.39
C VAL A 57 -17.21 -5.14 30.34
N GLU A 58 -16.93 -5.18 31.64
CA GLU A 58 -17.93 -4.99 32.68
C GLU A 58 -17.98 -3.53 33.10
N VAL A 59 -19.19 -2.97 33.18
CA VAL A 59 -19.42 -1.60 33.62
C VAL A 59 -20.35 -1.63 34.84
N LYS A 60 -20.00 -0.93 35.89
CA LYS A 60 -20.80 -0.84 37.12
C LYS A 60 -22.20 -0.35 36.82
N GLY A 61 -23.21 -1.10 37.24
CA GLY A 61 -24.60 -0.77 37.01
C GLY A 61 -25.16 -1.15 35.63
N ALA A 62 -24.34 -1.64 34.70
CA ALA A 62 -24.82 -2.17 33.44
C ALA A 62 -25.45 -3.56 33.60
N ARG A 63 -26.53 -3.84 32.86
CA ARG A 63 -27.24 -5.13 32.92
C ARG A 63 -26.46 -6.28 32.30
N SER A 64 -25.54 -5.98 31.38
CA SER A 64 -24.74 -6.97 30.65
C SER A 64 -23.35 -6.41 30.33
N LEU A 65 -22.42 -7.28 29.89
CA LEU A 65 -21.15 -6.84 29.33
C LEU A 65 -21.38 -5.97 28.08
N VAL A 66 -20.63 -4.87 27.97
CA VAL A 66 -20.75 -3.91 26.86
C VAL A 66 -19.53 -3.99 25.93
N ALA A 67 -19.72 -3.67 24.66
CA ALA A 67 -18.64 -3.60 23.69
C ALA A 67 -17.89 -2.26 23.79
N SER A 68 -16.69 -2.27 24.36
CA SER A 68 -15.91 -1.05 24.66
C SER A 68 -15.59 -0.20 23.42
N CYS A 69 -15.49 -0.80 22.24
CA CYS A 69 -15.15 -0.11 21.00
C CYS A 69 -16.27 0.80 20.45
N VAL A 70 -17.48 0.71 20.98
CA VAL A 70 -18.65 1.52 20.55
C VAL A 70 -19.40 2.12 21.74
N TYR A 71 -18.94 1.90 22.96
CA TYR A 71 -19.59 2.39 24.15
C TYR A 71 -18.91 3.68 24.65
N PRO A 72 -19.60 4.82 24.62
CA PRO A 72 -19.01 6.09 25.04
C PRO A 72 -18.77 6.14 26.56
N ILE A 73 -17.75 6.88 26.97
CA ILE A 73 -17.47 7.14 28.39
C ILE A 73 -18.44 8.17 28.95
N ASN A 74 -18.75 8.04 30.26
CA ASN A 74 -19.54 9.00 31.00
C ASN A 74 -18.88 9.32 32.34
N PRO A 75 -19.08 10.54 32.92
CA PRO A 75 -18.47 10.92 34.19
C PRO A 75 -18.74 9.90 35.31
N GLY A 76 -17.71 9.55 36.06
CA GLY A 76 -17.81 8.63 37.20
C GLY A 76 -18.03 7.16 36.84
N MET A 77 -17.91 6.77 35.54
CA MET A 77 -18.02 5.38 35.10
C MET A 77 -16.91 4.53 35.73
N GLU A 78 -17.26 3.33 36.19
CA GLU A 78 -16.31 2.31 36.68
C GLU A 78 -16.37 1.10 35.72
N VAL A 79 -15.20 0.74 35.16
CA VAL A 79 -15.05 -0.31 34.13
C VAL A 79 -14.04 -1.35 34.57
N TRP A 80 -14.34 -2.61 34.33
CA TRP A 80 -13.40 -3.73 34.51
C TRP A 80 -13.21 -4.49 33.21
N THR A 81 -11.95 -4.68 32.85
CA THR A 81 -11.55 -5.36 31.61
C THR A 81 -11.08 -6.79 31.84
N ASN A 82 -10.89 -7.19 33.09
CA ASN A 82 -10.15 -8.38 33.52
C ASN A 82 -10.88 -9.28 34.54
N THR A 83 -12.21 -9.08 34.72
CA THR A 83 -12.97 -9.96 35.61
C THR A 83 -13.08 -11.39 35.03
N PRO A 84 -13.21 -12.43 35.87
CA PRO A 84 -13.43 -13.80 35.40
C PRO A 84 -14.58 -13.91 34.38
N LYS A 85 -15.66 -13.16 34.61
CA LYS A 85 -16.82 -13.11 33.73
C LYS A 85 -16.47 -12.54 32.34
N VAL A 86 -15.63 -11.49 32.28
CA VAL A 86 -15.16 -10.89 31.01
C VAL A 86 -14.26 -11.87 30.28
N ILE A 87 -13.28 -12.48 30.97
CA ILE A 87 -12.31 -13.41 30.38
C ILE A 87 -13.03 -14.64 29.82
N GLU A 88 -13.91 -15.26 30.61
CA GLU A 88 -14.70 -16.43 30.19
C GLU A 88 -15.60 -16.13 28.99
N SER A 89 -16.26 -14.97 29.00
CA SER A 89 -17.12 -14.55 27.88
C SER A 89 -16.32 -14.29 26.58
N ARG A 90 -15.11 -13.73 26.68
CA ARG A 90 -14.21 -13.60 25.53
C ARG A 90 -13.74 -14.96 25.01
N LYS A 91 -13.38 -15.89 25.90
CA LYS A 91 -13.00 -17.25 25.52
C LYS A 91 -14.13 -17.95 24.76
N LYS A 92 -15.35 -17.93 25.29
CA LYS A 92 -16.54 -18.49 24.60
C LYS A 92 -16.84 -17.83 23.26
N THR A 93 -16.68 -16.51 23.16
CA THR A 93 -16.83 -15.78 21.90
C THR A 93 -15.80 -16.26 20.87
N LEU A 94 -14.57 -16.49 21.30
CA LEU A 94 -13.49 -16.96 20.44
C LEU A 94 -13.75 -18.41 19.97
N GLU A 95 -14.18 -19.28 20.85
CA GLU A 95 -14.59 -20.66 20.52
C GLU A 95 -15.73 -20.69 19.50
N LEU A 96 -16.71 -19.78 19.64
CA LEU A 96 -17.79 -19.61 18.64
C LEU A 96 -17.26 -19.12 17.28
N LEU A 97 -16.27 -18.20 17.25
CA LEU A 97 -15.64 -17.79 15.99
C LEU A 97 -14.89 -18.98 15.35
N LEU A 98 -14.21 -19.79 16.15
CA LEU A 98 -13.50 -20.98 15.68
C LEU A 98 -14.44 -22.06 15.15
N SER A 99 -15.69 -22.15 15.62
CA SER A 99 -16.67 -23.14 15.12
C SER A 99 -17.01 -22.94 13.65
N ASN A 100 -16.79 -21.73 13.11
CA ASN A 100 -17.04 -21.39 11.70
C ASN A 100 -15.74 -20.99 10.96
N HIS A 101 -14.59 -21.45 11.43
CA HIS A 101 -13.29 -21.11 10.84
C HIS A 101 -12.50 -22.39 10.50
N LYS A 102 -11.96 -22.44 9.27
CA LYS A 102 -11.10 -23.56 8.86
C LYS A 102 -9.75 -23.46 9.55
N LYS A 103 -9.47 -24.38 10.47
CA LYS A 103 -8.33 -24.37 11.39
C LYS A 103 -7.06 -25.03 10.80
N GLU A 104 -6.73 -24.73 9.54
CA GLU A 104 -5.50 -25.18 8.86
C GLU A 104 -4.34 -24.22 9.11
N CYS A 105 -4.05 -23.90 10.37
CA CYS A 105 -3.08 -22.87 10.73
C CYS A 105 -1.66 -23.16 10.22
N LEU A 106 -1.25 -24.42 10.17
CA LEU A 106 0.12 -24.80 9.77
C LEU A 106 0.42 -24.50 8.28
N SER A 107 -0.60 -24.56 7.41
CA SER A 107 -0.50 -24.24 5.98
C SER A 107 -1.05 -22.87 5.62
N CYS A 108 -1.54 -22.11 6.58
CA CYS A 108 -2.13 -20.80 6.36
C CYS A 108 -1.04 -19.74 6.12
N VAL A 109 -1.22 -18.89 5.12
CA VAL A 109 -0.31 -17.75 4.83
C VAL A 109 -0.16 -16.78 6.01
N ARG A 110 -1.10 -16.78 6.96
CA ARG A 110 -1.10 -15.98 8.17
C ARG A 110 -0.59 -16.70 9.40
N SER A 111 -0.03 -17.91 9.25
CA SER A 111 0.54 -18.65 10.39
C SER A 111 1.60 -17.82 11.13
N GLY A 112 1.47 -17.68 12.45
CA GLY A 112 2.34 -16.86 13.28
C GLY A 112 2.06 -15.34 13.26
N ASN A 113 1.26 -14.84 12.31
CA ASN A 113 0.88 -13.43 12.19
C ASN A 113 -0.65 -13.22 12.08
N CYS A 114 -1.45 -14.13 12.59
CA CYS A 114 -2.92 -14.06 12.57
C CYS A 114 -3.44 -13.50 13.89
N GLU A 115 -4.27 -12.43 13.85
CA GLU A 115 -4.86 -11.85 15.06
C GLU A 115 -5.78 -12.85 15.79
N LEU A 116 -6.50 -13.71 15.06
CA LEU A 116 -7.33 -14.76 15.65
C LEU A 116 -6.49 -15.81 16.39
N GLN A 117 -5.43 -16.32 15.75
CA GLN A 117 -4.51 -17.32 16.32
C GLN A 117 -3.85 -16.79 17.61
N GLN A 118 -3.44 -15.53 17.60
CA GLN A 118 -2.83 -14.92 18.77
C GLN A 118 -3.81 -14.81 19.94
N LEU A 119 -5.04 -14.38 19.69
CA LEU A 119 -6.06 -14.29 20.75
C LEU A 119 -6.40 -15.66 21.33
N CYS A 120 -6.41 -16.71 20.51
CA CYS A 120 -6.57 -18.09 21.00
C CYS A 120 -5.47 -18.46 22.02
N LYS A 121 -4.21 -18.12 21.71
CA LYS A 121 -3.08 -18.34 22.61
C LYS A 121 -3.18 -17.50 23.89
N GLU A 122 -3.50 -16.21 23.76
CA GLU A 122 -3.59 -15.27 24.89
C GLU A 122 -4.73 -15.60 25.87
N LEU A 123 -5.88 -16.05 25.35
CA LEU A 123 -7.04 -16.41 26.16
C LEU A 123 -7.07 -17.90 26.59
N GLY A 124 -6.04 -18.68 26.23
CA GLY A 124 -5.92 -20.07 26.61
C GLY A 124 -7.09 -20.91 26.09
N VAL A 125 -7.36 -20.90 24.79
CA VAL A 125 -8.33 -21.79 24.16
C VAL A 125 -7.73 -23.19 24.12
N GLU A 126 -8.33 -24.14 24.89
CA GLU A 126 -7.85 -25.52 25.03
C GLU A 126 -8.50 -26.46 24.02
N ASP A 127 -9.81 -26.26 23.74
CA ASP A 127 -10.57 -27.05 22.78
C ASP A 127 -11.11 -26.14 21.66
N GLU A 128 -10.46 -26.15 20.52
CA GLU A 128 -10.87 -25.38 19.35
C GLU A 128 -12.14 -25.92 18.67
N ASN A 129 -12.60 -27.09 19.02
CA ASN A 129 -13.78 -27.77 18.50
C ASN A 129 -14.94 -27.82 19.49
N TYR A 130 -14.86 -27.12 20.61
CA TYR A 130 -15.87 -27.14 21.67
C TYR A 130 -17.29 -26.88 21.13
N TYR A 131 -17.42 -25.90 20.22
CA TYR A 131 -18.63 -25.72 19.45
C TYR A 131 -18.41 -26.25 18.02
N ALA A 132 -19.28 -27.18 17.61
CA ALA A 132 -19.31 -27.71 16.26
C ALA A 132 -20.71 -27.53 15.67
N GLY A 133 -20.80 -27.23 14.36
CA GLY A 133 -22.09 -27.05 13.72
C GLY A 133 -21.93 -26.77 12.22
N GLU A 134 -22.97 -26.18 11.63
CA GLU A 134 -23.00 -25.79 10.24
C GLU A 134 -21.99 -24.63 10.02
N MET A 135 -21.13 -24.77 9.03
CA MET A 135 -20.16 -23.76 8.64
C MET A 135 -20.64 -22.93 7.46
N THR A 136 -20.20 -21.69 7.39
CA THR A 136 -20.35 -20.86 6.19
C THR A 136 -19.74 -21.57 4.97
N PRO A 137 -20.39 -21.52 3.79
CA PRO A 137 -19.85 -22.15 2.58
C PRO A 137 -18.39 -21.74 2.31
N ALA A 138 -17.55 -22.74 2.10
CA ALA A 138 -16.14 -22.55 1.76
C ALA A 138 -16.01 -22.14 0.29
N MET A 139 -16.20 -20.85 -0.01
CA MET A 139 -16.02 -20.31 -1.36
C MET A 139 -14.63 -19.72 -1.47
N ILE A 140 -13.88 -20.17 -2.46
CA ILE A 140 -12.54 -19.66 -2.77
C ILE A 140 -12.59 -19.00 -4.15
N ASP A 141 -12.20 -17.73 -4.21
CA ASP A 141 -12.08 -16.96 -5.44
C ASP A 141 -10.61 -16.66 -5.71
N THR A 142 -10.11 -17.19 -6.83
CA THR A 142 -8.73 -17.03 -7.32
C THR A 142 -8.68 -16.30 -8.66
N SER A 143 -9.80 -15.75 -9.12
CA SER A 143 -9.96 -15.14 -10.44
C SER A 143 -9.07 -13.91 -10.64
N ALA A 144 -8.90 -13.09 -9.60
CA ALA A 144 -8.11 -11.88 -9.68
C ALA A 144 -6.60 -12.16 -9.73
N ALA A 145 -5.87 -11.41 -10.55
CA ALA A 145 -4.41 -11.55 -10.67
C ALA A 145 -3.65 -11.23 -9.37
N HIS A 146 -4.25 -10.43 -8.48
CA HIS A 146 -3.56 -9.83 -7.33
C HIS A 146 -3.88 -10.48 -5.98
N MET A 147 -4.99 -11.22 -5.86
CA MET A 147 -5.40 -11.75 -4.56
C MET A 147 -6.23 -13.03 -4.65
N VAL A 148 -6.27 -13.73 -3.53
CA VAL A 148 -7.15 -14.86 -3.26
C VAL A 148 -8.11 -14.47 -2.13
N ARG A 149 -9.39 -14.84 -2.28
CA ARG A 149 -10.41 -14.74 -1.24
C ARG A 149 -10.86 -16.13 -0.83
N ASP A 150 -10.58 -16.51 0.42
CA ASP A 150 -10.94 -17.79 1.03
C ASP A 150 -11.93 -17.57 2.17
N ASN A 151 -13.22 -17.75 1.89
CA ASN A 151 -14.28 -17.54 2.88
C ASN A 151 -14.28 -18.57 4.02
N SER A 152 -13.62 -19.71 3.87
CA SER A 152 -13.51 -20.69 4.96
C SER A 152 -12.71 -20.16 6.16
N LYS A 153 -11.89 -19.11 5.93
CA LYS A 153 -11.07 -18.43 6.95
C LYS A 153 -11.65 -17.08 7.37
N CYS A 154 -12.84 -16.73 6.87
CA CYS A 154 -13.48 -15.45 7.16
C CYS A 154 -14.22 -15.49 8.49
N ILE A 155 -14.01 -14.49 9.36
CA ILE A 155 -14.70 -14.31 10.64
C ILE A 155 -15.80 -13.23 10.59
N LEU A 156 -16.21 -12.81 9.41
CA LEU A 156 -17.27 -11.82 9.15
C LEU A 156 -17.08 -10.47 9.87
N CYS A 157 -15.84 -10.07 10.11
CA CYS A 157 -15.50 -8.83 10.83
C CYS A 157 -15.81 -7.55 10.04
N ARG A 158 -16.02 -7.65 8.72
CA ARG A 158 -16.34 -6.56 7.78
C ARG A 158 -15.29 -5.46 7.63
N ARG A 159 -14.06 -5.61 8.16
CA ARG A 159 -12.98 -4.63 7.97
C ARG A 159 -12.71 -4.37 6.48
N CYS A 160 -12.63 -5.44 5.66
CA CYS A 160 -12.38 -5.36 4.22
C CYS A 160 -13.49 -4.62 3.46
N SER A 161 -14.74 -4.88 3.79
CA SER A 161 -15.90 -4.19 3.20
C SER A 161 -15.85 -2.69 3.54
N ALA A 162 -15.65 -2.35 4.81
CA ALA A 162 -15.63 -0.97 5.25
C ALA A 162 -14.47 -0.16 4.61
N VAL A 163 -13.27 -0.74 4.49
CA VAL A 163 -12.16 -0.04 3.84
C VAL A 163 -12.37 0.11 2.34
N CYS A 164 -12.96 -0.89 1.68
CA CYS A 164 -13.26 -0.82 0.25
C CYS A 164 -14.31 0.26 -0.06
N GLU A 165 -15.35 0.36 0.78
CA GLU A 165 -16.44 1.32 0.59
C GLU A 165 -16.06 2.72 1.08
N LYS A 166 -15.66 2.86 2.36
CA LYS A 166 -15.50 4.18 2.99
C LYS A 166 -14.18 4.87 2.65
N VAL A 167 -13.08 4.10 2.50
CA VAL A 167 -11.76 4.67 2.25
C VAL A 167 -11.46 4.73 0.76
N GLN A 168 -11.75 3.65 0.04
CA GLN A 168 -11.47 3.57 -1.40
C GLN A 168 -12.64 4.02 -2.29
N GLY A 169 -13.85 4.12 -1.74
CA GLY A 169 -15.02 4.55 -2.50
C GLY A 169 -15.43 3.61 -3.62
N ILE A 170 -15.11 2.30 -3.51
CA ILE A 170 -15.35 1.29 -4.57
C ILE A 170 -16.49 0.35 -4.19
N GLY A 171 -16.43 -0.31 -3.01
CA GLY A 171 -17.50 -1.13 -2.48
C GLY A 171 -17.76 -2.45 -3.22
N VAL A 172 -16.78 -3.03 -3.92
CA VAL A 172 -16.99 -4.28 -4.69
C VAL A 172 -17.14 -5.53 -3.83
N ILE A 173 -16.70 -5.50 -2.57
CA ILE A 173 -16.89 -6.62 -1.64
C ILE A 173 -17.70 -6.17 -0.43
N GLY A 174 -18.67 -6.99 -0.05
CA GLY A 174 -19.57 -6.70 1.05
C GLY A 174 -20.20 -7.96 1.64
N PRO A 175 -21.01 -7.81 2.71
CA PRO A 175 -21.76 -8.92 3.26
C PRO A 175 -22.90 -9.32 2.31
N ASN A 176 -22.96 -10.59 2.00
CA ASN A 176 -24.03 -11.22 1.24
C ASN A 176 -24.81 -12.18 2.13
N GLU A 177 -26.05 -12.49 1.78
CA GLU A 177 -26.95 -13.38 2.49
C GLU A 177 -27.21 -12.99 3.96
N ARG A 178 -27.77 -13.89 4.75
CA ARG A 178 -28.05 -13.67 6.18
C ARG A 178 -28.00 -14.97 6.97
N GLY A 179 -27.89 -14.86 8.31
CA GLY A 179 -27.80 -16.02 9.19
C GLY A 179 -26.54 -16.83 8.92
N PHE A 180 -26.65 -18.15 8.98
CA PHE A 180 -25.51 -19.07 8.77
C PHE A 180 -24.99 -19.07 7.32
N LYS A 181 -25.77 -18.55 6.37
CA LYS A 181 -25.34 -18.41 4.97
C LYS A 181 -24.55 -17.13 4.69
N SER A 182 -24.41 -16.26 5.69
CA SER A 182 -23.69 -14.98 5.50
C SER A 182 -22.24 -15.20 5.11
N TYR A 183 -21.77 -14.46 4.10
CA TYR A 183 -20.37 -14.46 3.68
C TYR A 183 -19.98 -13.07 3.16
N ILE A 184 -18.67 -12.81 3.08
CA ILE A 184 -18.13 -11.62 2.43
C ILE A 184 -17.78 -11.97 0.99
N GLY A 185 -18.32 -11.22 0.03
CA GLY A 185 -18.12 -11.49 -1.38
C GLY A 185 -18.51 -10.32 -2.28
N THR A 186 -18.45 -10.58 -3.57
CA THR A 186 -18.92 -9.69 -4.63
C THR A 186 -20.44 -9.78 -4.77
N ALA A 187 -21.06 -8.79 -5.43
CA ALA A 187 -22.47 -8.87 -5.77
C ALA A 187 -22.74 -10.08 -6.67
N PHE A 188 -23.83 -10.81 -6.42
CA PHE A 188 -24.25 -11.99 -7.19
C PHE A 188 -23.18 -13.09 -7.33
N ASN A 189 -22.18 -13.12 -6.44
CA ASN A 189 -21.05 -14.06 -6.55
C ASN A 189 -20.26 -13.97 -7.86
N MET A 190 -20.22 -12.81 -8.48
CA MET A 190 -19.35 -12.58 -9.63
C MET A 190 -17.89 -12.84 -9.26
N ASP A 191 -17.10 -13.32 -10.18
CA ASP A 191 -15.67 -13.41 -10.03
C ASP A 191 -15.08 -12.01 -9.79
N LEU A 192 -14.14 -11.89 -8.85
CA LEU A 192 -13.56 -10.59 -8.50
C LEU A 192 -12.88 -9.92 -9.70
N ALA A 193 -12.35 -10.72 -10.64
CA ALA A 193 -11.76 -10.23 -11.88
C ALA A 193 -12.76 -9.48 -12.78
N ASP A 194 -14.05 -9.83 -12.72
CA ASP A 194 -15.11 -9.25 -13.55
C ASP A 194 -15.77 -8.02 -12.92
N THR A 195 -15.31 -7.62 -11.74
CA THR A 195 -15.81 -6.43 -11.05
C THR A 195 -14.93 -5.20 -11.29
N SER A 196 -15.41 -4.04 -10.85
CA SER A 196 -14.62 -2.80 -10.85
C SER A 196 -13.54 -2.74 -9.74
N CYS A 197 -13.08 -3.90 -9.24
CA CYS A 197 -11.97 -3.98 -8.29
C CYS A 197 -10.69 -3.41 -8.91
N VAL A 198 -10.10 -2.44 -8.24
CA VAL A 198 -8.88 -1.75 -8.69
C VAL A 198 -7.57 -2.39 -8.20
N SER A 199 -7.64 -3.58 -7.63
CA SER A 199 -6.47 -4.36 -7.19
C SER A 199 -5.61 -3.72 -6.09
N CYS A 200 -6.10 -2.70 -5.38
CA CYS A 200 -5.32 -1.92 -4.41
C CYS A 200 -4.85 -2.71 -3.16
N GLY A 201 -5.45 -3.85 -2.84
CA GLY A 201 -5.08 -4.71 -1.70
C GLY A 201 -5.32 -4.13 -0.31
N GLN A 202 -6.01 -2.99 -0.16
CA GLN A 202 -6.30 -2.41 1.15
C GLN A 202 -7.19 -3.33 2.01
N CYS A 203 -8.04 -4.12 1.37
CA CYS A 203 -8.83 -5.17 2.03
C CYS A 203 -7.94 -6.29 2.63
N ILE A 204 -6.83 -6.64 1.97
CA ILE A 204 -5.84 -7.60 2.47
C ILE A 204 -5.13 -7.02 3.69
N ALA A 205 -4.68 -5.77 3.61
CA ALA A 205 -3.92 -5.09 4.68
C ALA A 205 -4.67 -5.00 6.01
N VAL A 206 -6.02 -5.02 5.99
CA VAL A 206 -6.86 -4.93 7.20
C VAL A 206 -7.49 -6.27 7.62
N CYS A 207 -7.31 -7.33 6.84
CA CYS A 207 -7.87 -8.64 7.18
C CYS A 207 -7.15 -9.24 8.40
N PRO A 208 -7.86 -9.57 9.51
CA PRO A 208 -7.25 -10.10 10.72
C PRO A 208 -6.87 -11.58 10.62
N THR A 209 -7.33 -12.27 9.56
CA THR A 209 -7.11 -13.70 9.32
C THR A 209 -6.53 -13.95 7.93
N GLY A 210 -6.39 -15.20 7.51
CA GLY A 210 -5.95 -15.60 6.16
C GLY A 210 -7.04 -15.62 5.09
N ALA A 211 -8.21 -15.00 5.36
CA ALA A 211 -9.33 -15.00 4.41
C ALA A 211 -9.06 -14.19 3.13
N LEU A 212 -8.27 -13.14 3.24
CA LEU A 212 -7.81 -12.34 2.10
C LEU A 212 -6.29 -12.28 2.13
N HIS A 213 -5.66 -12.67 1.04
CA HIS A 213 -4.21 -12.60 0.88
C HIS A 213 -3.85 -12.36 -0.58
N GLU A 214 -2.61 -11.93 -0.82
CA GLU A 214 -2.08 -11.80 -2.19
C GLU A 214 -2.00 -13.16 -2.87
N LYS A 215 -2.17 -13.17 -4.20
CA LYS A 215 -1.87 -14.34 -5.02
C LYS A 215 -0.36 -14.58 -4.98
N ASP A 216 0.07 -15.79 -4.62
CA ASP A 216 1.48 -16.11 -4.43
C ASP A 216 2.15 -16.43 -5.77
N ASN A 217 3.18 -15.65 -6.13
CA ASN A 217 4.01 -15.87 -7.33
C ASN A 217 5.46 -16.27 -6.97
N THR A 218 5.73 -16.65 -5.71
CA THR A 218 7.10 -16.99 -5.28
C THR A 218 7.65 -18.24 -5.97
N ASP A 219 6.80 -19.22 -6.26
CA ASP A 219 7.24 -20.45 -6.94
C ASP A 219 7.62 -20.17 -8.41
N GLU A 220 6.96 -19.20 -9.07
CA GLU A 220 7.34 -18.75 -10.42
C GLU A 220 8.74 -18.10 -10.41
N VAL A 221 9.05 -17.29 -9.39
CA VAL A 221 10.37 -16.68 -9.22
C VAL A 221 11.44 -17.75 -8.97
N PHE A 222 11.18 -18.72 -8.08
CA PHE A 222 12.13 -19.82 -7.85
C PHE A 222 12.35 -20.68 -9.09
N ALA A 223 11.31 -20.93 -9.89
CA ALA A 223 11.44 -21.66 -11.15
C ALA A 223 12.29 -20.89 -12.16
N ALA A 224 12.12 -19.57 -12.24
CA ALA A 224 12.94 -18.72 -13.11
C ALA A 224 14.43 -18.73 -12.70
N ILE A 225 14.71 -18.58 -11.39
CA ILE A 225 16.09 -18.63 -10.85
C ILE A 225 16.75 -20.00 -11.09
N ALA A 226 15.97 -21.07 -11.05
CA ALA A 226 16.50 -22.43 -11.27
C ALA A 226 16.74 -22.78 -12.75
N ASP A 227 16.25 -21.98 -13.70
CA ASP A 227 16.40 -22.21 -15.13
C ASP A 227 17.74 -21.63 -15.64
N PRO A 228 18.72 -22.46 -16.03
CA PRO A 228 20.03 -21.98 -16.45
C PRO A 228 20.01 -21.21 -17.78
N ASP A 229 18.92 -21.26 -18.56
CA ASP A 229 18.77 -20.53 -19.81
C ASP A 229 18.22 -19.12 -19.63
N LYS A 230 17.86 -18.76 -18.38
CA LYS A 230 17.29 -17.44 -18.00
C LYS A 230 18.33 -16.56 -17.30
N TYR A 231 18.21 -15.28 -17.54
CA TYR A 231 18.92 -14.22 -16.83
C TYR A 231 17.92 -13.47 -15.96
N VAL A 232 17.94 -13.72 -14.66
CA VAL A 232 16.88 -13.28 -13.75
C VAL A 232 17.30 -12.03 -13.00
N VAL A 233 16.61 -10.93 -13.28
CA VAL A 233 16.90 -9.62 -12.72
C VAL A 233 15.77 -9.21 -11.79
N VAL A 234 16.11 -8.60 -10.65
CA VAL A 234 15.13 -8.06 -9.70
C VAL A 234 15.29 -6.56 -9.49
N GLN A 235 14.15 -5.86 -9.42
CA GLN A 235 14.05 -4.47 -9.01
C GLN A 235 13.22 -4.34 -7.72
N THR A 236 13.55 -3.40 -6.85
CA THR A 236 12.84 -3.17 -5.58
C THR A 236 12.32 -1.75 -5.47
N ALA A 237 11.02 -1.59 -5.15
CA ALA A 237 10.43 -0.26 -4.94
C ALA A 237 10.88 0.39 -3.62
N PRO A 238 10.90 1.74 -3.54
CA PRO A 238 11.46 2.47 -2.39
C PRO A 238 10.81 2.09 -1.06
N SER A 239 9.50 1.89 -1.01
CA SER A 239 8.80 1.55 0.24
C SER A 239 9.09 0.14 0.76
N VAL A 240 9.70 -0.74 -0.03
CA VAL A 240 10.04 -2.11 0.41
C VAL A 240 11.09 -2.06 1.50
N ARG A 241 12.13 -1.21 1.35
CA ARG A 241 13.20 -1.04 2.35
C ARG A 241 12.68 -0.56 3.70
N ALA A 242 11.64 0.27 3.72
CA ALA A 242 11.04 0.79 4.94
C ALA A 242 10.05 -0.17 5.64
N GLY A 243 9.67 -1.27 4.99
CA GLY A 243 8.71 -2.24 5.52
C GLY A 243 9.27 -3.64 5.76
N LEU A 244 10.17 -4.11 4.91
CA LEU A 244 10.66 -5.50 4.92
C LEU A 244 11.22 -5.93 6.28
N GLY A 245 11.93 -5.05 6.98
CA GLY A 245 12.54 -5.31 8.27
C GLY A 245 11.53 -5.76 9.33
N GLU A 246 10.27 -5.31 9.26
CA GLU A 246 9.22 -5.69 10.21
C GLU A 246 8.93 -7.21 10.20
N GLU A 247 9.11 -7.87 9.06
CA GLU A 247 8.96 -9.32 8.92
C GLU A 247 10.09 -10.12 9.60
N PHE A 248 11.17 -9.45 9.98
CA PHE A 248 12.36 -10.01 10.64
C PHE A 248 12.58 -9.45 12.04
N GLY A 249 11.57 -8.75 12.60
CA GLY A 249 11.59 -8.25 13.98
C GLY A 249 12.26 -6.89 14.17
N TYR A 250 12.62 -6.18 13.11
CA TYR A 250 13.07 -4.79 13.22
C TYR A 250 11.92 -3.86 13.63
N PRO A 251 12.22 -2.75 14.30
CA PRO A 251 11.24 -1.69 14.53
C PRO A 251 10.61 -1.22 13.22
N MET A 252 9.34 -0.83 13.28
CA MET A 252 8.61 -0.27 12.15
C MET A 252 9.35 0.93 11.55
N GLY A 253 9.44 0.98 10.21
CA GLY A 253 10.12 2.05 9.51
C GLY A 253 11.66 2.00 9.59
N THR A 254 12.24 0.85 9.98
CA THR A 254 13.69 0.66 9.84
C THR A 254 14.06 0.49 8.38
N ASP A 255 14.96 1.31 7.86
CA ASP A 255 15.52 1.14 6.53
C ASP A 255 16.48 -0.08 6.51
N VAL A 256 16.18 -1.04 5.65
CA VAL A 256 16.97 -2.26 5.46
C VAL A 256 17.46 -2.43 4.02
N GLU A 257 17.68 -1.32 3.29
CA GLU A 257 18.09 -1.30 1.88
C GLU A 257 19.26 -2.25 1.60
N GLY A 258 20.38 -2.10 2.30
CA GLY A 258 21.58 -2.88 2.04
C GLY A 258 21.40 -4.37 2.36
N LYS A 259 20.69 -4.70 3.46
CA LYS A 259 20.39 -6.10 3.81
C LYS A 259 19.41 -6.74 2.80
N MET A 260 18.48 -5.97 2.27
CA MET A 260 17.58 -6.40 1.23
C MET A 260 18.34 -6.75 -0.05
N ALA A 261 19.26 -5.90 -0.50
CA ALA A 261 20.10 -6.16 -1.66
C ALA A 261 20.94 -7.43 -1.46
N ALA A 262 21.56 -7.58 -0.29
CA ALA A 262 22.31 -8.78 0.08
C ALA A 262 21.44 -10.05 0.08
N ALA A 263 20.21 -9.98 0.60
CA ALA A 263 19.29 -11.11 0.62
C ALA A 263 18.89 -11.55 -0.79
N LEU A 264 18.60 -10.60 -1.68
CA LEU A 264 18.23 -10.86 -3.07
C LEU A 264 19.35 -11.56 -3.85
N ARG A 265 20.61 -11.15 -3.67
CA ARG A 265 21.75 -11.88 -4.26
C ARG A 265 21.85 -13.31 -3.75
N ARG A 266 21.61 -13.53 -2.44
CA ARG A 266 21.63 -14.89 -1.86
C ARG A 266 20.42 -15.74 -2.26
N LEU A 267 19.35 -15.14 -2.72
CA LEU A 267 18.23 -15.86 -3.34
C LEU A 267 18.59 -16.39 -4.73
N GLY A 268 19.63 -15.84 -5.37
CA GLY A 268 20.13 -16.32 -6.66
C GLY A 268 19.76 -15.44 -7.86
N PHE A 269 19.37 -14.21 -7.66
CA PHE A 269 19.18 -13.25 -8.76
C PHE A 269 20.53 -12.87 -9.40
N ASP A 270 20.58 -12.81 -10.73
CA ASP A 270 21.78 -12.45 -11.49
C ASP A 270 22.15 -10.97 -11.33
N LYS A 271 21.13 -10.10 -11.18
CA LYS A 271 21.27 -8.67 -10.93
C LYS A 271 20.20 -8.19 -9.97
N VAL A 272 20.60 -7.27 -9.09
CA VAL A 272 19.74 -6.63 -8.09
C VAL A 272 19.81 -5.13 -8.26
N PHE A 273 18.72 -4.54 -8.69
CA PHE A 273 18.61 -3.11 -9.01
C PHE A 273 17.58 -2.38 -8.14
N ASP A 274 17.62 -1.06 -8.19
CA ASP A 274 16.71 -0.19 -7.51
C ASP A 274 15.67 0.40 -8.48
N THR A 275 14.38 0.24 -8.19
CA THR A 275 13.31 0.91 -8.96
C THR A 275 13.39 2.44 -8.85
N ASP A 276 14.10 2.98 -7.84
CA ASP A 276 14.29 4.42 -7.65
C ASP A 276 15.06 5.05 -8.84
N PHE A 277 15.93 4.28 -9.50
CA PHE A 277 16.53 4.67 -10.79
C PHE A 277 15.44 5.00 -11.83
N ALA A 278 14.43 4.12 -11.96
CA ALA A 278 13.34 4.37 -12.89
C ALA A 278 12.35 5.42 -12.38
N ALA A 279 12.29 5.69 -11.08
CA ALA A 279 11.56 6.83 -10.55
C ALA A 279 12.22 8.16 -10.99
N ASP A 280 13.56 8.24 -10.96
CA ASP A 280 14.27 9.38 -11.53
C ASP A 280 14.01 9.52 -13.04
N LEU A 281 14.01 8.41 -13.79
CA LEU A 281 13.67 8.39 -15.21
C LEU A 281 12.22 8.88 -15.47
N THR A 282 11.28 8.45 -14.61
CA THR A 282 9.88 8.90 -14.71
C THR A 282 9.77 10.41 -14.51
N ILE A 283 10.49 10.99 -13.56
CA ILE A 283 10.49 12.43 -13.36
C ILE A 283 11.04 13.18 -14.58
N MET A 284 12.04 12.66 -15.26
CA MET A 284 12.55 13.30 -16.47
C MET A 284 11.48 13.38 -17.57
N GLU A 285 10.75 12.28 -17.81
CA GLU A 285 9.68 12.26 -18.81
C GLU A 285 8.43 13.02 -18.35
N GLU A 286 7.97 12.83 -17.12
CA GLU A 286 6.73 13.43 -16.60
C GLU A 286 6.89 14.95 -16.38
N ALA A 287 8.06 15.41 -15.91
CA ALA A 287 8.33 16.84 -15.81
C ALA A 287 8.41 17.49 -17.22
N HIS A 288 9.02 16.81 -18.19
CA HIS A 288 9.04 17.26 -19.57
C HIS A 288 7.61 17.37 -20.14
N GLU A 289 6.80 16.32 -19.99
CA GLU A 289 5.39 16.32 -20.40
C GLU A 289 4.58 17.44 -19.73
N PHE A 290 4.80 17.66 -18.43
CA PHE A 290 4.15 18.73 -17.69
C PHE A 290 4.50 20.11 -18.24
N LEU A 291 5.79 20.37 -18.47
CA LEU A 291 6.27 21.64 -19.01
C LEU A 291 5.74 21.88 -20.44
N ASP A 292 5.74 20.84 -21.27
CA ASP A 292 5.17 20.93 -22.64
C ASP A 292 3.68 21.29 -22.59
N ARG A 293 2.88 20.62 -21.73
CA ARG A 293 1.45 20.92 -21.57
C ARG A 293 1.19 22.35 -21.08
N VAL A 294 2.01 22.88 -20.19
CA VAL A 294 1.88 24.25 -19.66
C VAL A 294 2.27 25.28 -20.71
N GLN A 295 3.37 25.06 -21.44
CA GLN A 295 3.92 26.03 -22.40
C GLN A 295 3.20 26.01 -23.76
N ASN A 296 2.82 24.84 -24.24
CA ASN A 296 2.26 24.64 -25.57
C ASN A 296 0.73 24.42 -25.59
N GLY A 297 0.05 24.50 -24.41
CA GLY A 297 -1.41 24.48 -24.31
C GLY A 297 -2.02 23.08 -24.32
N GLY A 298 -1.37 22.12 -23.68
CA GLY A 298 -1.87 20.77 -23.51
C GLY A 298 -3.01 20.65 -22.47
N LYS A 299 -3.54 19.43 -22.32
CA LYS A 299 -4.63 19.13 -21.36
C LYS A 299 -4.16 19.24 -19.92
N LEU A 300 -4.75 20.14 -19.14
CA LEU A 300 -4.50 20.29 -17.70
C LEU A 300 -5.78 19.96 -16.89
N PRO A 301 -5.66 19.56 -15.61
CA PRO A 301 -4.40 19.23 -14.94
C PRO A 301 -3.71 18.00 -15.54
N LEU A 302 -2.38 17.94 -15.51
CA LEU A 302 -1.64 16.70 -15.65
C LEU A 302 -1.83 15.88 -14.36
N ILE A 303 -2.15 14.59 -14.46
CA ILE A 303 -2.34 13.72 -13.31
C ILE A 303 -1.34 12.56 -13.40
N THR A 304 -0.60 12.29 -12.31
CA THR A 304 0.42 11.23 -12.26
C THR A 304 -0.14 9.84 -12.59
N SER A 305 0.67 8.99 -13.23
CA SER A 305 0.29 7.65 -13.70
C SER A 305 0.94 6.48 -12.94
N CYS A 306 1.87 6.74 -12.02
CA CYS A 306 2.68 5.71 -11.37
C CYS A 306 1.92 4.71 -10.48
N SER A 307 0.65 5.01 -10.11
CA SER A 307 -0.19 4.18 -9.24
C SER A 307 -1.22 3.37 -10.04
N PRO A 308 -1.01 2.05 -10.31
CA PRO A 308 -1.89 1.27 -11.16
C PRO A 308 -3.30 1.06 -10.58
N GLY A 309 -3.44 1.13 -9.26
CA GLY A 309 -4.77 1.12 -8.63
C GLY A 309 -5.56 2.39 -8.94
N TRP A 310 -4.89 3.52 -9.02
CA TRP A 310 -5.47 4.78 -9.47
C TRP A 310 -5.80 4.73 -10.97
N ILE A 311 -4.89 4.26 -11.81
CA ILE A 311 -5.13 4.13 -13.25
C ILE A 311 -6.37 3.28 -13.52
N LYS A 312 -6.45 2.09 -12.92
CA LYS A 312 -7.63 1.24 -13.07
C LYS A 312 -8.91 1.89 -12.54
N TYR A 313 -8.81 2.69 -11.47
CA TYR A 313 -9.93 3.47 -10.95
C TYR A 313 -10.36 4.57 -11.94
N CYS A 314 -9.43 5.31 -12.51
CA CYS A 314 -9.71 6.32 -13.53
C CYS A 314 -10.40 5.70 -14.74
N GLU A 315 -9.88 4.61 -15.27
CA GLU A 315 -10.44 3.87 -16.41
C GLU A 315 -11.88 3.39 -16.16
N HIS A 316 -12.25 3.03 -14.91
CA HIS A 316 -13.60 2.61 -14.55
C HIS A 316 -14.55 3.78 -14.25
N TYR A 317 -14.11 4.77 -13.48
CA TYR A 317 -15.00 5.76 -12.87
C TYR A 317 -14.85 7.17 -13.44
N PHE A 318 -13.71 7.48 -14.09
CA PHE A 318 -13.40 8.77 -14.70
C PHE A 318 -12.83 8.62 -16.13
N PRO A 319 -13.46 7.83 -17.00
CA PRO A 319 -12.91 7.53 -18.33
C PRO A 319 -12.78 8.76 -19.26
N ASP A 320 -13.45 9.84 -18.96
CA ASP A 320 -13.36 11.15 -19.62
C ASP A 320 -12.15 11.98 -19.15
N MET A 321 -11.44 11.53 -18.12
CA MET A 321 -10.21 12.16 -17.62
C MET A 321 -8.93 11.37 -17.97
N THR A 322 -9.03 10.33 -18.79
CA THR A 322 -7.84 9.56 -19.19
C THR A 322 -6.83 10.40 -19.99
N GLU A 323 -7.28 11.40 -20.72
CA GLU A 323 -6.40 12.36 -21.43
C GLU A 323 -5.64 13.30 -20.47
N ASN A 324 -6.08 13.42 -19.22
CA ASN A 324 -5.39 14.18 -18.19
C ASN A 324 -4.25 13.38 -17.54
N LEU A 325 -4.25 12.05 -17.68
CA LEU A 325 -3.18 11.21 -17.14
C LEU A 325 -1.86 11.52 -17.84
N SER A 326 -0.76 11.43 -17.10
CA SER A 326 0.57 11.37 -17.71
C SER A 326 0.66 10.12 -18.58
N SER A 327 1.21 10.26 -19.77
CA SER A 327 1.43 9.13 -20.69
C SER A 327 2.59 8.24 -20.25
N CYS A 328 3.38 8.66 -19.28
CA CYS A 328 4.51 7.92 -18.75
C CYS A 328 4.10 6.57 -18.16
N LYS A 329 4.84 5.51 -18.48
CA LYS A 329 4.77 4.24 -17.75
C LYS A 329 5.12 4.46 -16.28
N SER A 330 4.68 3.57 -15.40
CA SER A 330 5.11 3.63 -14.01
C SER A 330 6.60 3.31 -13.86
N PRO A 331 7.29 3.71 -12.76
CA PRO A 331 8.69 3.35 -12.53
C PRO A 331 8.96 1.84 -12.65
N GLN A 332 8.02 0.98 -12.22
CA GLN A 332 8.13 -0.46 -12.41
C GLN A 332 8.28 -0.83 -13.89
N GLN A 333 7.40 -0.30 -14.73
CA GLN A 333 7.36 -0.62 -16.15
C GLN A 333 8.46 0.11 -16.93
N MET A 334 8.77 1.36 -16.59
CA MET A 334 9.94 2.05 -17.17
C MET A 334 11.24 1.30 -16.90
N PHE A 335 11.39 0.75 -15.68
CA PHE A 335 12.54 -0.09 -15.34
C PHE A 335 12.59 -1.33 -16.25
N GLY A 336 11.47 -2.07 -16.33
CA GLY A 336 11.39 -3.29 -17.13
C GLY A 336 11.63 -3.04 -18.63
N ALA A 337 11.03 -1.99 -19.18
CA ALA A 337 11.24 -1.55 -20.56
C ALA A 337 12.70 -1.20 -20.82
N THR A 338 13.34 -0.40 -19.95
CA THR A 338 14.76 -0.05 -20.07
C THR A 338 15.66 -1.28 -19.91
N LEU A 339 15.31 -2.21 -19.00
CA LEU A 339 16.04 -3.46 -18.81
C LEU A 339 16.03 -4.32 -20.09
N LYS A 340 14.85 -4.50 -20.69
CA LYS A 340 14.69 -5.39 -21.87
C LYS A 340 15.06 -4.72 -23.20
N THR A 341 15.28 -3.41 -23.21
CA THR A 341 15.77 -2.68 -24.38
C THR A 341 17.25 -2.29 -24.20
N TYR A 342 17.54 -1.20 -23.50
CA TYR A 342 18.90 -0.65 -23.33
C TYR A 342 19.87 -1.63 -22.68
N PHE A 343 19.50 -2.21 -21.52
CA PHE A 343 20.41 -3.12 -20.80
C PHE A 343 20.64 -4.42 -21.59
N ALA A 344 19.59 -4.99 -22.18
CA ALA A 344 19.68 -6.18 -23.01
C ALA A 344 20.64 -5.97 -24.21
N GLU A 345 20.51 -4.83 -24.91
CA GLU A 345 21.40 -4.44 -26.01
C GLU A 345 22.85 -4.28 -25.54
N LYS A 346 23.05 -3.56 -24.44
CA LYS A 346 24.37 -3.29 -23.86
C LYS A 346 25.10 -4.55 -23.39
N MET A 347 24.36 -5.53 -22.87
CA MET A 347 24.90 -6.81 -22.41
C MET A 347 24.94 -7.87 -23.49
N GLY A 348 24.34 -7.65 -24.66
CA GLY A 348 24.21 -8.63 -25.72
C GLY A 348 23.35 -9.82 -25.35
N ILE A 349 22.32 -9.62 -24.51
CA ILE A 349 21.40 -10.67 -24.05
C ILE A 349 20.08 -10.53 -24.82
N ASP A 350 19.56 -11.67 -25.33
CA ASP A 350 18.21 -11.68 -25.93
C ASP A 350 17.16 -11.30 -24.87
N PRO A 351 16.32 -10.28 -25.10
CA PRO A 351 15.25 -9.88 -24.17
C PRO A 351 14.34 -11.03 -23.72
N LYS A 352 14.14 -12.05 -24.56
CA LYS A 352 13.34 -13.25 -24.25
C LYS A 352 13.98 -14.14 -23.17
N LYS A 353 15.27 -14.00 -22.94
CA LYS A 353 16.02 -14.73 -21.91
C LYS A 353 16.02 -13.97 -20.56
N ILE A 354 15.76 -12.68 -20.58
CA ILE A 354 15.68 -11.87 -19.36
C ILE A 354 14.32 -12.08 -18.71
N VAL A 355 14.34 -12.48 -17.43
CA VAL A 355 13.16 -12.49 -16.57
C VAL A 355 13.25 -11.31 -15.62
N SER A 356 12.37 -10.33 -15.82
CA SER A 356 12.25 -9.14 -14.97
C SER A 356 11.32 -9.42 -13.81
N VAL A 357 11.84 -9.43 -12.59
CA VAL A 357 11.09 -9.61 -11.35
C VAL A 357 11.00 -8.29 -10.61
N SER A 358 9.81 -7.88 -10.18
CA SER A 358 9.62 -6.68 -9.37
C SER A 358 9.17 -7.02 -7.95
N VAL A 359 9.82 -6.41 -6.94
CA VAL A 359 9.39 -6.48 -5.54
C VAL A 359 8.71 -5.17 -5.18
N MET A 360 7.40 -5.24 -4.92
CA MET A 360 6.55 -4.06 -4.79
C MET A 360 5.77 -4.04 -3.46
N PRO A 361 5.56 -2.87 -2.83
CA PRO A 361 4.68 -2.75 -1.67
C PRO A 361 3.18 -2.86 -2.04
N CYS A 362 2.89 -3.16 -3.29
CA CYS A 362 1.60 -2.97 -3.96
C CYS A 362 1.10 -4.26 -4.60
N THR A 363 -0.17 -4.58 -4.44
CA THR A 363 -0.79 -5.72 -5.12
C THR A 363 -1.32 -5.36 -6.52
N ALA A 364 -1.61 -4.06 -6.77
CA ALA A 364 -2.06 -3.61 -8.10
C ALA A 364 -0.94 -3.72 -9.17
N LYS A 365 0.32 -3.79 -8.75
CA LYS A 365 1.46 -4.04 -9.63
C LYS A 365 1.40 -5.43 -10.31
N LYS A 366 0.78 -6.42 -9.65
CA LYS A 366 0.47 -7.72 -10.28
C LYS A 366 -0.58 -7.64 -11.40
N PHE A 367 -1.46 -6.65 -11.34
CA PHE A 367 -2.40 -6.34 -12.41
C PHE A 367 -1.71 -5.55 -13.53
N GLU A 368 -0.84 -4.60 -13.17
CA GLU A 368 -0.15 -3.72 -14.13
C GLU A 368 0.69 -4.48 -15.14
N ILE A 369 1.43 -5.51 -14.71
CA ILE A 369 2.29 -6.32 -15.61
C ILE A 369 1.52 -7.08 -16.68
N GLY A 370 0.21 -7.19 -16.59
CA GLY A 370 -0.66 -7.81 -17.59
C GLY A 370 -1.47 -6.81 -18.41
N ARG A 371 -1.10 -5.53 -18.42
CA ARG A 371 -1.73 -4.51 -19.29
C ARG A 371 -1.19 -4.63 -20.71
N ASP A 372 -2.01 -4.22 -21.67
CA ASP A 372 -1.55 -3.99 -23.03
C ASP A 372 -0.57 -2.81 -23.05
N ASP A 373 0.28 -2.68 -24.05
CA ASP A 373 1.33 -1.65 -24.23
C ASP A 373 2.45 -1.64 -23.15
N GLU A 374 2.66 -2.76 -22.45
CA GLU A 374 3.76 -2.93 -21.48
C GLU A 374 4.76 -3.99 -21.97
N ASP A 375 5.18 -3.85 -23.25
CA ASP A 375 6.00 -4.82 -23.98
C ASP A 375 6.98 -4.16 -24.97
N ALA A 376 7.67 -3.12 -24.54
CA ALA A 376 8.54 -2.26 -25.36
C ALA A 376 9.57 -3.03 -26.22
N ALA A 377 10.04 -4.20 -25.79
CA ALA A 377 10.95 -5.07 -26.53
C ALA A 377 10.22 -6.22 -27.28
N GLY A 378 8.89 -6.15 -27.44
CA GLY A 378 8.07 -7.22 -28.00
C GLY A 378 7.89 -8.43 -27.08
N VAL A 379 8.21 -8.26 -25.80
CA VAL A 379 7.98 -9.19 -24.68
C VAL A 379 7.59 -8.36 -23.46
N PRO A 380 6.84 -8.92 -22.48
CA PRO A 380 6.43 -8.16 -21.29
C PRO A 380 7.60 -7.42 -20.65
N ASP A 381 7.43 -6.15 -20.31
CA ASP A 381 8.47 -5.34 -19.67
C ASP A 381 8.85 -5.94 -18.30
N VAL A 382 7.85 -6.38 -17.54
CA VAL A 382 8.02 -7.08 -16.25
C VAL A 382 7.28 -8.42 -16.31
N ASP A 383 7.98 -9.52 -16.00
CA ASP A 383 7.41 -10.86 -16.10
C ASP A 383 6.69 -11.28 -14.82
N ILE A 384 7.26 -10.97 -13.63
CA ILE A 384 6.73 -11.43 -12.35
C ILE A 384 6.75 -10.26 -11.35
N ALA A 385 5.63 -10.03 -10.67
CA ALA A 385 5.55 -9.06 -9.59
C ALA A 385 5.25 -9.79 -8.27
N ILE A 386 6.11 -9.58 -7.27
CA ILE A 386 5.92 -10.08 -5.90
C ILE A 386 5.80 -8.93 -4.92
N THR A 387 5.15 -9.19 -3.78
CA THR A 387 4.99 -8.19 -2.73
C THR A 387 6.14 -8.24 -1.71
N THR A 388 6.25 -7.21 -0.86
CA THR A 388 7.18 -7.20 0.29
C THR A 388 7.01 -8.45 1.18
N ARG A 389 5.74 -8.89 1.41
CA ARG A 389 5.46 -10.10 2.18
C ARG A 389 5.91 -11.39 1.48
N GLU A 390 5.75 -11.47 0.17
CA GLU A 390 6.23 -12.60 -0.62
C GLU A 390 7.76 -12.69 -0.57
N LEU A 391 8.47 -11.57 -0.73
CA LEU A 391 9.93 -11.55 -0.56
C LEU A 391 10.35 -12.04 0.82
N ALA A 392 9.69 -11.57 1.89
CA ALA A 392 9.99 -12.05 3.24
C ALA A 392 9.78 -13.56 3.39
N ARG A 393 8.73 -14.12 2.77
CA ARG A 393 8.50 -15.58 2.75
C ARG A 393 9.60 -16.33 1.98
N MET A 394 10.04 -15.80 0.84
CA MET A 394 11.15 -16.39 0.08
C MET A 394 12.44 -16.45 0.91
N ILE A 395 12.82 -15.35 1.55
CA ILE A 395 14.00 -15.26 2.41
C ILE A 395 13.94 -16.29 3.55
N LYS A 396 12.77 -16.37 4.23
CA LYS A 396 12.54 -17.34 5.30
C LYS A 396 12.54 -18.79 4.78
N LYS A 397 11.95 -19.06 3.61
CA LYS A 397 11.84 -20.39 2.98
C LYS A 397 13.20 -21.02 2.67
N VAL A 398 14.18 -20.22 2.26
CA VAL A 398 15.54 -20.68 1.96
C VAL A 398 16.50 -20.59 3.15
N GLY A 399 16.04 -20.12 4.32
CA GLY A 399 16.83 -20.10 5.54
C GLY A 399 17.89 -18.99 5.61
N ILE A 400 17.74 -17.89 4.85
CA ILE A 400 18.65 -16.74 4.95
C ILE A 400 18.46 -16.05 6.30
N MET A 401 19.54 -15.90 7.06
CA MET A 401 19.59 -15.21 8.35
C MET A 401 19.63 -13.69 8.13
N PHE A 402 18.50 -13.11 7.76
CA PHE A 402 18.39 -11.73 7.29
C PHE A 402 19.06 -10.69 8.22
N ASN A 403 18.91 -10.86 9.52
CA ASN A 403 19.44 -9.93 10.52
C ASN A 403 20.98 -9.92 10.58
N GLU A 404 21.62 -10.99 10.12
CA GLU A 404 23.08 -11.16 10.11
C GLU A 404 23.72 -10.76 8.79
N LEU A 405 22.92 -10.42 7.77
CA LEU A 405 23.44 -10.03 6.47
C LEU A 405 24.24 -8.71 6.56
N PRO A 406 25.34 -8.57 5.82
CA PRO A 406 25.98 -7.27 5.60
C PRO A 406 25.07 -6.37 4.74
N ASP A 407 25.31 -5.07 4.80
CA ASP A 407 24.72 -4.15 3.83
C ASP A 407 25.53 -4.19 2.53
N GLU A 408 24.85 -4.37 1.40
CA GLU A 408 25.41 -4.41 0.06
C GLU A 408 24.72 -3.35 -0.83
N PRO A 409 25.45 -2.70 -1.76
CA PRO A 409 24.86 -1.75 -2.69
C PRO A 409 24.06 -2.48 -3.78
N PHE A 410 23.21 -1.76 -4.49
CA PHE A 410 22.61 -2.22 -5.74
C PHE A 410 23.66 -2.33 -6.86
N ASP A 411 23.31 -3.02 -7.94
CA ASP A 411 24.21 -3.26 -9.06
C ASP A 411 24.16 -2.13 -10.11
N ASP A 412 25.31 -1.91 -10.78
CA ASP A 412 25.37 -1.02 -11.94
C ASP A 412 24.89 -1.76 -13.22
N PRO A 413 24.34 -0.99 -14.20
CA PRO A 413 24.25 0.47 -14.33
C PRO A 413 22.91 1.07 -13.88
N MET A 414 21.97 0.30 -13.35
CA MET A 414 20.61 0.72 -13.06
C MET A 414 20.27 0.70 -11.53
N GLY A 415 21.30 0.78 -10.69
CA GLY A 415 21.15 0.80 -9.23
C GLY A 415 21.42 2.15 -8.58
N GLU A 416 21.97 3.13 -9.35
CA GLU A 416 22.20 4.48 -8.82
C GLU A 416 20.90 5.30 -8.88
N SER A 417 20.51 5.87 -7.73
CA SER A 417 19.28 6.63 -7.59
C SER A 417 19.49 7.88 -6.73
N THR A 418 18.61 8.87 -6.89
CA THR A 418 18.62 10.09 -6.08
C THR A 418 17.62 10.03 -4.93
N GLY A 419 17.70 11.00 -4.02
CA GLY A 419 16.70 11.15 -2.97
C GLY A 419 15.29 11.41 -3.51
N ALA A 420 15.17 12.04 -4.70
CA ALA A 420 13.89 12.24 -5.37
C ALA A 420 13.19 10.91 -5.73
N GLY A 421 13.95 9.90 -6.19
CA GLY A 421 13.42 8.56 -6.46
C GLY A 421 12.91 7.87 -5.19
N VAL A 422 13.66 7.98 -4.09
CA VAL A 422 13.30 7.35 -2.80
C VAL A 422 11.96 7.83 -2.26
N ILE A 423 11.67 9.13 -2.31
CA ILE A 423 10.44 9.70 -1.73
C ILE A 423 9.16 9.35 -2.50
N PHE A 424 9.24 8.74 -3.69
CA PHE A 424 8.07 8.21 -4.41
C PHE A 424 7.20 7.26 -3.57
N GLY A 425 7.79 6.64 -2.57
CA GLY A 425 7.08 5.75 -1.67
C GLY A 425 6.07 6.43 -0.73
N ALA A 426 6.21 7.73 -0.50
CA ALA A 426 5.33 8.54 0.36
C ALA A 426 4.36 9.39 -0.46
N THR A 427 3.17 9.69 0.08
CA THR A 427 2.23 10.61 -0.57
C THR A 427 2.77 12.03 -0.59
N GLY A 428 2.75 12.66 -1.74
CA GLY A 428 3.39 13.96 -2.02
C GLY A 428 4.82 13.85 -2.52
N GLY A 429 5.43 12.66 -2.45
CA GLY A 429 6.82 12.46 -2.86
C GLY A 429 7.04 12.55 -4.37
N VAL A 430 6.08 12.09 -5.19
CA VAL A 430 6.15 12.25 -6.65
C VAL A 430 6.01 13.72 -7.01
N MET A 431 5.05 14.42 -6.41
CA MET A 431 4.85 15.86 -6.58
C MET A 431 6.12 16.64 -6.22
N GLU A 432 6.69 16.33 -5.04
CA GLU A 432 7.93 16.99 -4.59
C GLU A 432 9.10 16.72 -5.54
N ALA A 433 9.29 15.46 -5.98
CA ALA A 433 10.33 15.11 -6.94
C ALA A 433 10.17 15.84 -8.29
N ALA A 434 8.93 15.93 -8.80
CA ALA A 434 8.62 16.65 -10.02
C ALA A 434 8.87 18.16 -9.88
N LEU A 435 8.47 18.76 -8.76
CA LEU A 435 8.71 20.18 -8.49
C LEU A 435 10.20 20.50 -8.39
N ARG A 436 11.02 19.64 -7.76
CA ARG A 436 12.48 19.81 -7.69
C ARG A 436 13.10 19.96 -9.09
N THR A 437 12.65 19.15 -10.06
CA THR A 437 13.16 19.18 -11.44
C THR A 437 12.52 20.29 -12.28
N ALA A 438 11.19 20.44 -12.23
CA ALA A 438 10.47 21.41 -13.05
C ALA A 438 10.84 22.86 -12.71
N VAL A 439 11.01 23.19 -11.42
CA VAL A 439 11.40 24.54 -11.00
C VAL A 439 12.77 24.92 -11.56
N GLU A 440 13.78 24.06 -11.46
CA GLU A 440 15.12 24.35 -12.03
C GLU A 440 15.10 24.43 -13.55
N THR A 441 14.34 23.54 -14.20
CA THR A 441 14.22 23.57 -15.67
C THR A 441 13.57 24.87 -16.16
N LEU A 442 12.54 25.36 -15.46
CA LEU A 442 11.83 26.60 -15.82
C LEU A 442 12.62 27.87 -15.51
N THR A 443 13.29 27.90 -14.36
CA THR A 443 13.99 29.11 -13.91
C THR A 443 15.41 29.22 -14.46
N GLY A 444 16.04 28.09 -14.77
CA GLY A 444 17.47 28.00 -15.07
C GLY A 444 18.38 28.31 -13.85
N GLU A 445 17.80 28.39 -12.66
CA GLU A 445 18.50 28.69 -11.41
C GLU A 445 18.51 27.47 -10.49
N GLU A 446 19.62 27.23 -9.80
CA GLU A 446 19.76 26.13 -8.83
C GLU A 446 18.78 26.28 -7.66
N LEU A 447 17.97 25.25 -7.43
CA LEU A 447 17.04 25.17 -6.31
C LEU A 447 17.79 24.81 -5.02
N LYS A 448 18.02 25.79 -4.16
CA LYS A 448 18.74 25.60 -2.89
C LYS A 448 17.94 24.86 -1.83
N ASN A 449 16.64 25.13 -1.76
CA ASN A 449 15.72 24.41 -0.88
C ASN A 449 14.89 23.43 -1.70
N VAL A 450 15.16 22.15 -1.55
CA VAL A 450 14.48 21.07 -2.28
C VAL A 450 13.28 20.50 -1.52
N GLU A 451 12.90 21.07 -0.37
CA GLU A 451 11.83 20.59 0.48
C GLU A 451 10.54 21.39 0.28
N PHE A 452 9.51 20.73 -0.23
CA PHE A 452 8.17 21.29 -0.45
C PHE A 452 7.24 20.78 0.64
N GLN A 453 7.30 21.39 1.83
CA GLN A 453 6.63 20.93 3.04
C GLN A 453 5.10 20.85 2.90
N GLU A 454 4.49 21.71 2.09
CA GLU A 454 3.04 21.79 1.89
C GLU A 454 2.46 20.51 1.24
N VAL A 455 3.28 19.78 0.49
CA VAL A 455 2.86 18.53 -0.15
C VAL A 455 3.24 17.29 0.65
N ARG A 456 4.04 17.43 1.73
CA ARG A 456 4.38 16.35 2.67
C ARG A 456 3.24 16.05 3.66
N GLY A 457 3.35 14.98 4.42
CA GLY A 457 2.38 14.60 5.46
C GLY A 457 1.45 13.48 5.02
N THR A 458 0.61 13.01 5.94
CA THR A 458 -0.29 11.86 5.75
C THR A 458 -1.76 12.26 5.53
N GLU A 459 -2.06 13.53 5.42
CA GLU A 459 -3.37 14.07 5.08
C GLU A 459 -3.85 13.48 3.75
N GLY A 460 -5.16 13.25 3.69
CA GLY A 460 -5.77 12.60 2.53
C GLY A 460 -5.78 13.45 1.26
N ILE A 461 -5.91 14.78 1.41
CA ILE A 461 -5.83 15.78 0.33
C ILE A 461 -4.96 16.93 0.82
N LYS A 462 -4.03 17.38 -0.01
CA LYS A 462 -3.16 18.53 0.21
C LYS A 462 -3.17 19.40 -1.04
N GLU A 463 -3.21 20.69 -0.86
CA GLU A 463 -3.29 21.67 -1.95
C GLU A 463 -2.25 22.76 -1.69
N ALA A 464 -1.50 23.17 -2.72
CA ALA A 464 -0.49 24.21 -2.62
C ALA A 464 -0.41 25.03 -3.91
N THR A 465 0.11 26.25 -3.79
CA THR A 465 0.42 27.12 -4.92
C THR A 465 1.87 27.55 -4.81
N TYR A 466 2.64 27.34 -5.86
CA TYR A 466 4.04 27.73 -5.95
C TYR A 466 4.23 28.75 -7.06
N ASN A 467 4.86 29.88 -6.76
CA ASN A 467 5.25 30.84 -7.80
C ASN A 467 6.56 30.38 -8.44
N VAL A 468 6.50 30.00 -9.71
CA VAL A 468 7.64 29.51 -10.49
C VAL A 468 7.81 30.37 -11.72
N ALA A 469 8.94 31.06 -11.83
CA ALA A 469 9.23 31.97 -12.94
C ALA A 469 8.13 33.02 -13.19
N GLY A 470 7.44 33.50 -12.14
CA GLY A 470 6.37 34.48 -12.22
C GLY A 470 4.98 33.88 -12.55
N MET A 471 4.86 32.58 -12.68
CA MET A 471 3.58 31.88 -12.86
C MET A 471 3.19 31.19 -11.55
N ASP A 472 1.92 31.29 -11.16
CA ASP A 472 1.37 30.57 -10.01
C ASP A 472 0.95 29.16 -10.45
N ILE A 473 1.70 28.17 -10.00
CA ILE A 473 1.46 26.75 -10.29
C ILE A 473 0.65 26.15 -9.13
N ASN A 474 -0.62 25.86 -9.38
CA ASN A 474 -1.52 25.21 -8.43
C ASN A 474 -1.34 23.71 -8.53
N VAL A 475 -1.04 23.07 -7.41
CA VAL A 475 -0.85 21.61 -7.32
C VAL A 475 -1.76 21.00 -6.27
N ALA A 476 -2.09 19.72 -6.44
CA ALA A 476 -2.83 18.96 -5.44
C ALA A 476 -2.29 17.53 -5.31
N VAL A 477 -2.40 16.99 -4.10
CA VAL A 477 -2.02 15.62 -3.79
C VAL A 477 -3.21 14.92 -3.13
N ALA A 478 -3.60 13.75 -3.65
CA ALA A 478 -4.63 12.91 -3.03
C ALA A 478 -4.10 11.51 -2.75
N SER A 479 -4.33 11.02 -1.53
CA SER A 479 -4.00 9.65 -1.15
C SER A 479 -5.22 8.87 -0.66
N GLY A 480 -5.43 7.66 -1.23
CA GLY A 480 -6.67 6.91 -1.13
C GLY A 480 -7.71 7.35 -2.16
N LEU A 481 -8.36 6.39 -2.80
CA LEU A 481 -9.23 6.65 -3.97
C LEU A 481 -10.51 7.41 -3.63
N GLY A 482 -11.00 7.30 -2.38
CA GLY A 482 -12.12 8.13 -1.91
C GLY A 482 -11.77 9.62 -1.86
N ASN A 483 -10.52 9.95 -1.53
CA ASN A 483 -10.01 11.33 -1.57
C ASN A 483 -9.73 11.78 -3.02
N ALA A 484 -9.18 10.89 -3.85
CA ALA A 484 -9.03 11.15 -5.28
C ALA A 484 -10.37 11.53 -5.93
N ARG A 485 -11.46 10.80 -5.61
CA ARG A 485 -12.81 11.13 -6.08
C ARG A 485 -13.22 12.55 -5.69
N LYS A 486 -13.08 12.90 -4.41
CA LYS A 486 -13.44 14.25 -3.93
C LYS A 486 -12.69 15.36 -4.65
N LEU A 487 -11.38 15.14 -4.89
CA LEU A 487 -10.54 16.10 -5.62
C LEU A 487 -10.97 16.24 -7.08
N LEU A 488 -11.19 15.11 -7.76
CA LEU A 488 -11.60 15.10 -9.17
C LEU A 488 -13.00 15.65 -9.39
N ASP A 489 -13.92 15.43 -8.45
CA ASP A 489 -15.27 16.02 -8.50
C ASP A 489 -15.20 17.56 -8.43
N LYS A 490 -14.30 18.15 -7.61
CA LYS A 490 -14.03 19.59 -7.60
C LYS A 490 -13.46 20.09 -8.94
N VAL A 491 -12.54 19.33 -9.55
CA VAL A 491 -11.99 19.68 -10.88
C VAL A 491 -13.09 19.66 -11.94
N LYS A 492 -13.92 18.61 -11.96
CA LYS A 492 -15.02 18.46 -12.94
C LYS A 492 -16.12 19.50 -12.78
N SER A 493 -16.41 19.93 -11.56
CA SER A 493 -17.39 21.00 -11.28
C SER A 493 -16.86 22.39 -11.59
N GLY A 494 -15.55 22.56 -11.84
CA GLY A 494 -14.90 23.86 -12.01
C GLY A 494 -14.69 24.63 -10.70
N GLU A 495 -14.90 23.98 -9.54
CA GLU A 495 -14.65 24.57 -8.21
C GLU A 495 -13.16 24.78 -7.95
N ALA A 496 -12.31 23.91 -8.52
CA ALA A 496 -10.86 24.00 -8.36
C ALA A 496 -10.16 23.82 -9.72
N ASN A 497 -9.05 24.55 -9.89
CA ASN A 497 -8.23 24.50 -11.09
C ASN A 497 -6.76 24.24 -10.70
N TYR A 498 -6.25 23.08 -11.06
CA TYR A 498 -4.87 22.69 -10.81
C TYR A 498 -4.11 22.53 -12.13
N HIS A 499 -2.79 22.69 -12.05
CA HIS A 499 -1.88 22.41 -13.15
C HIS A 499 -1.35 20.98 -13.08
N PHE A 500 -1.04 20.49 -11.85
CA PHE A 500 -0.51 19.17 -11.63
C PHE A 500 -1.16 18.51 -10.41
N ILE A 501 -1.51 17.22 -10.52
CA ILE A 501 -2.15 16.44 -9.46
C ILE A 501 -1.41 15.11 -9.27
N GLU A 502 -0.98 14.85 -8.04
CA GLU A 502 -0.53 13.50 -7.65
C GLU A 502 -1.71 12.71 -7.08
N ILE A 503 -1.91 11.47 -7.55
CA ILE A 503 -2.87 10.54 -6.95
C ILE A 503 -2.19 9.22 -6.58
N MET A 504 -2.17 8.94 -5.27
CA MET A 504 -1.77 7.65 -4.73
C MET A 504 -3.00 6.81 -4.38
N GLY A 505 -3.12 5.60 -4.94
CA GLY A 505 -4.26 4.70 -4.68
C GLY A 505 -4.37 4.23 -3.21
N CYS A 506 -3.27 4.23 -2.47
CA CYS A 506 -3.23 3.83 -1.06
C CYS A 506 -3.17 5.05 -0.14
N PRO A 507 -3.91 5.07 1.00
CA PRO A 507 -3.79 6.15 1.98
C PRO A 507 -2.36 6.27 2.53
N GLY A 508 -1.76 7.45 2.42
CA GLY A 508 -0.38 7.72 2.83
C GLY A 508 0.70 7.32 1.82
N GLY A 509 0.32 6.77 0.66
CA GLY A 509 1.25 6.33 -0.39
C GLY A 509 1.64 4.86 -0.32
N CYS A 510 2.69 4.49 -1.05
CA CYS A 510 3.16 3.10 -1.18
C CYS A 510 3.69 2.50 0.13
N VAL A 511 4.12 3.32 1.10
CA VAL A 511 4.48 2.89 2.47
C VAL A 511 3.36 2.14 3.19
N ASN A 512 2.10 2.35 2.78
CA ASN A 512 0.91 1.65 3.28
C ASN A 512 0.24 0.82 2.17
N GLY A 513 1.00 0.38 1.19
CA GLY A 513 0.54 -0.44 0.08
C GLY A 513 -0.03 -1.79 0.50
N GLY A 514 -0.93 -2.35 -0.33
CA GLY A 514 -1.60 -3.63 -0.05
C GLY A 514 -0.66 -4.84 0.06
N GLY A 515 0.59 -4.71 -0.38
CA GLY A 515 1.65 -5.72 -0.31
C GLY A 515 2.64 -5.56 0.85
N GLN A 516 2.54 -4.49 1.64
CA GLN A 516 3.40 -4.23 2.81
C GLN A 516 3.08 -5.18 3.98
N PRO A 517 4.01 -5.35 4.94
CA PRO A 517 3.78 -6.13 6.15
C PRO A 517 2.49 -5.73 6.86
N GLN A 518 1.76 -6.73 7.32
CA GLN A 518 0.47 -6.52 7.96
C GLN A 518 0.62 -6.10 9.41
N VAL A 519 0.04 -4.96 9.75
CA VAL A 519 0.05 -4.40 11.10
C VAL A 519 -1.25 -4.77 11.82
N ARG A 520 -1.12 -5.31 13.03
CA ARG A 520 -2.28 -5.71 13.86
C ARG A 520 -3.17 -4.52 14.20
N GLY A 521 -4.46 -4.76 14.35
CA GLY A 521 -5.43 -3.74 14.72
C GLY A 521 -5.09 -3.03 16.03
N SER A 522 -4.53 -3.73 17.03
CA SER A 522 -4.08 -3.12 18.29
C SER A 522 -2.98 -2.07 18.13
N VAL A 523 -2.16 -2.16 17.08
CA VAL A 523 -1.13 -1.16 16.74
C VAL A 523 -1.70 -0.13 15.75
N ARG A 524 -2.25 -0.60 14.63
CA ARG A 524 -2.74 0.26 13.53
C ARG A 524 -3.75 1.32 13.98
N ASN A 525 -4.62 1.00 14.94
CA ASN A 525 -5.67 1.91 15.40
C ASN A 525 -5.15 3.07 16.26
N PHE A 526 -3.90 2.99 16.75
CA PHE A 526 -3.33 3.94 17.70
C PHE A 526 -1.94 4.46 17.30
N THR A 527 -1.44 4.05 16.13
CA THR A 527 -0.13 4.43 15.62
C THR A 527 -0.25 4.80 14.14
N ASP A 528 0.26 5.95 13.76
CA ASP A 528 0.33 6.30 12.33
C ASP A 528 1.51 5.58 11.66
N VAL A 529 1.22 4.36 11.22
CA VAL A 529 2.15 3.49 10.48
C VAL A 529 2.68 4.17 9.22
N ARG A 530 1.86 5.00 8.59
CA ARG A 530 2.20 5.70 7.34
C ARG A 530 3.29 6.72 7.58
N ALA A 531 3.11 7.55 8.60
CA ALA A 531 4.08 8.57 8.98
C ALA A 531 5.44 7.95 9.37
N ILE A 532 5.43 6.85 10.13
CA ILE A 532 6.65 6.19 10.58
C ILE A 532 7.45 5.63 9.38
N ARG A 533 6.78 4.92 8.47
CA ARG A 533 7.44 4.36 7.28
C ARG A 533 7.84 5.44 6.28
N ALA A 534 7.03 6.50 6.10
CA ALA A 534 7.37 7.63 5.25
C ALA A 534 8.60 8.39 5.75
N LYS A 535 8.71 8.55 7.08
CA LYS A 535 9.90 9.19 7.69
C LYS A 535 11.19 8.49 7.28
N ALA A 536 11.21 7.15 7.23
CA ALA A 536 12.39 6.41 6.78
C ALA A 536 12.83 6.79 5.36
N LEU A 537 11.87 7.01 4.45
CA LEU A 537 12.16 7.43 3.08
C LEU A 537 12.68 8.88 3.02
N TYR A 538 12.08 9.79 3.78
CA TYR A 538 12.57 11.17 3.86
C TYR A 538 13.93 11.27 4.54
N ASP A 539 14.20 10.45 5.55
CA ASP A 539 15.54 10.36 6.18
C ASP A 539 16.59 9.85 5.18
N ASN A 540 16.23 8.86 4.35
CA ASN A 540 17.09 8.33 3.29
C ASN A 540 17.34 9.40 2.20
N ASP A 541 16.30 10.11 1.73
CA ASP A 541 16.44 11.24 0.80
C ASP A 541 17.41 12.30 1.34
N ALA A 542 17.24 12.69 2.60
CA ALA A 542 18.08 13.70 3.23
C ALA A 542 19.55 13.26 3.34
N ALA A 543 19.82 11.96 3.43
CA ALA A 543 21.16 11.39 3.50
C ALA A 543 21.83 11.20 2.12
N LYS A 544 21.05 11.21 1.01
CA LYS A 544 21.59 11.03 -0.34
C LYS A 544 22.38 12.27 -0.79
N PRO A 545 23.54 12.09 -1.45
CA PRO A 545 24.33 13.22 -1.96
C PRO A 545 23.63 13.95 -3.12
N ILE A 546 22.80 13.24 -3.88
CA ILE A 546 22.01 13.78 -5.00
C ILE A 546 20.53 13.63 -4.64
N ARG A 547 19.79 14.74 -4.68
CA ARG A 547 18.38 14.80 -4.27
C ARG A 547 17.43 15.21 -5.38
N LYS A 548 17.92 15.35 -6.60
CA LYS A 548 17.15 15.78 -7.77
C LYS A 548 17.36 14.79 -8.92
N SER A 549 16.28 14.37 -9.56
CA SER A 549 16.30 13.32 -10.58
C SER A 549 17.15 13.67 -11.80
N HIS A 550 17.10 14.92 -12.26
CA HIS A 550 17.88 15.39 -13.41
C HIS A 550 19.40 15.45 -13.17
N GLU A 551 19.83 15.43 -11.92
CA GLU A 551 21.25 15.38 -11.55
C GLU A 551 21.78 13.93 -11.48
N ASN A 552 20.95 12.89 -11.64
CA ASN A 552 21.38 11.49 -11.60
C ASN A 552 22.31 11.19 -12.80
N PRO A 553 23.62 10.87 -12.56
CA PRO A 553 24.56 10.65 -13.65
C PRO A 553 24.23 9.42 -14.48
N ALA A 554 23.62 8.39 -13.89
CA ALA A 554 23.21 7.19 -14.61
C ALA A 554 22.04 7.48 -15.57
N ILE A 555 21.09 8.33 -15.19
CA ILE A 555 19.99 8.81 -16.03
C ILE A 555 20.53 9.69 -17.17
N GLN A 556 21.41 10.65 -16.86
CA GLN A 556 22.04 11.50 -17.89
C GLN A 556 22.79 10.64 -18.94
N LYS A 557 23.49 9.61 -18.48
CA LYS A 557 24.18 8.66 -19.35
C LYS A 557 23.22 7.85 -20.20
N LEU A 558 22.10 7.38 -19.64
CA LEU A 558 21.06 6.65 -20.35
C LEU A 558 20.48 7.48 -21.51
N TYR A 559 20.14 8.76 -21.26
CA TYR A 559 19.67 9.64 -22.32
C TYR A 559 20.73 9.84 -23.41
N LYS A 560 21.96 10.15 -23.01
CA LYS A 560 23.06 10.38 -23.98
C LYS A 560 23.35 9.15 -24.82
N GLU A 561 23.30 7.94 -24.26
CA GLU A 561 23.67 6.70 -24.95
C GLU A 561 22.49 6.09 -25.73
N TYR A 562 21.23 6.31 -25.31
CA TYR A 562 20.12 5.54 -25.82
C TYR A 562 18.88 6.34 -26.22
N PHE A 563 18.33 7.15 -25.34
CA PHE A 563 17.07 7.88 -25.61
C PHE A 563 17.26 9.22 -26.32
N GLY A 564 18.42 9.87 -26.21
CA GLY A 564 18.68 11.19 -26.72
C GLY A 564 18.29 12.28 -25.70
N GLU A 565 17.02 12.67 -25.67
CA GLU A 565 16.47 13.68 -24.76
C GLU A 565 15.08 13.25 -24.25
N PRO A 566 14.62 13.80 -23.10
CA PRO A 566 13.25 13.57 -22.63
C PRO A 566 12.22 13.92 -23.69
N GLY A 567 11.15 13.10 -23.81
CA GLY A 567 10.12 13.28 -24.82
C GLY A 567 10.55 12.97 -26.27
N SER A 568 11.76 12.42 -26.50
CA SER A 568 12.17 12.00 -27.84
C SER A 568 11.28 10.86 -28.36
N HIS A 569 11.28 10.67 -29.69
CA HIS A 569 10.49 9.59 -30.32
C HIS A 569 10.81 8.22 -29.70
N LYS A 570 12.09 7.92 -29.46
CA LYS A 570 12.52 6.65 -28.84
C LYS A 570 12.10 6.53 -27.38
N ALA A 571 12.11 7.64 -26.61
CA ALA A 571 11.58 7.65 -25.26
C ALA A 571 10.08 7.37 -25.27
N HIS A 572 9.31 7.98 -26.17
CA HIS A 572 7.89 7.71 -26.34
C HIS A 572 7.58 6.24 -26.67
N GLU A 573 8.33 5.62 -27.57
CA GLU A 573 8.14 4.20 -27.94
C GLU A 573 8.38 3.25 -26.77
N VAL A 574 9.33 3.56 -25.88
CA VAL A 574 9.77 2.63 -24.83
C VAL A 574 9.12 2.94 -23.46
N LEU A 575 9.00 4.23 -23.12
CA LEU A 575 8.69 4.69 -21.76
C LEU A 575 7.24 5.17 -21.57
N HIS A 576 6.44 5.23 -22.65
CA HIS A 576 5.06 5.72 -22.58
C HIS A 576 4.05 4.60 -22.83
N THR A 577 2.81 4.80 -22.41
CA THR A 577 1.70 3.84 -22.49
C THR A 577 0.38 4.54 -22.78
N THR A 578 -0.65 3.78 -23.03
CA THR A 578 -2.02 4.25 -23.31
C THR A 578 -3.01 3.79 -22.26
N TYR A 579 -4.19 4.41 -22.22
CA TYR A 579 -5.23 4.10 -21.25
C TYR A 579 -6.53 3.72 -21.97
N VAL A 580 -7.29 2.82 -21.34
CA VAL A 580 -8.53 2.27 -21.91
C VAL A 580 -9.73 2.59 -21.04
N LYS A 581 -10.87 2.78 -21.66
CA LYS A 581 -12.14 2.88 -20.94
C LYS A 581 -12.59 1.49 -20.51
N ARG A 582 -12.80 1.30 -19.18
CA ARG A 582 -13.33 0.05 -18.62
C ARG A 582 -14.80 0.19 -18.25
N VAL A 583 -15.57 -0.88 -18.42
CA VAL A 583 -16.93 -0.96 -17.88
C VAL A 583 -16.88 -1.16 -16.37
N ILE A 584 -17.89 -0.65 -15.64
CA ILE A 584 -17.94 -0.78 -14.18
C ILE A 584 -18.21 -2.24 -13.78
N ASN A 585 -19.09 -2.94 -14.50
CA ASN A 585 -19.34 -4.37 -14.35
C ASN A 585 -19.50 -4.97 -15.74
N LYS A 586 -18.92 -6.13 -15.98
CA LYS A 586 -19.13 -6.89 -17.21
C LYS A 586 -20.43 -7.67 -17.17
#